data_1be0759c91d6bb293bec0945b831160d
#
_entry.id   1be0759c91d6bb293bec0945b831160d
#
_cell.length_a   1.000
_cell.length_b   1.000
_cell.length_c   1.000
_cell.angle_alpha   90.00
_cell.angle_beta   90.00
_cell.angle_gamma   90.00
#
_symmetry.space_group_name_H-M   'P 1'
#
loop_
_entity.id
_entity.type
_entity.pdbx_description
1 polymer ?
#
loop_
_entity_poly.entity_id
_entity_poly.type
_entity_poly.pdbx_seq_one_letter_code
_entity_poly.pdbx_strand_id
1 'polypeptide(L)'
;MRENMIEEEKNQFAVLIDADNISPKYAPIIFQELEAYGFPSCRRIYGNWSKANGWNEELLLEYSIIPVQQFSYTSGKNATDMAMVIDAMDLLYGKKVDGFCIVTSDSDFTRLAMRLREEHMYVIGMGESKTPVAL
;
A
#
# COMPACT_ATOMS: atom_id res chain seq x y z
N MET A 1 -21.03 -15.20 11.75
CA MET A 1 -21.19 -14.39 12.96
C MET A 1 -19.91 -14.37 13.78
N ARG A 2 -19.48 -15.52 14.25
CA ARG A 2 -18.23 -15.60 15.01
C ARG A 2 -17.01 -15.17 14.18
N GLU A 3 -16.99 -15.53 12.90
CA GLU A 3 -15.92 -15.14 12.00
C GLU A 3 -15.86 -13.64 11.77
N ASN A 4 -17.03 -13.01 11.66
CA ASN A 4 -17.08 -11.56 11.49
C ASN A 4 -16.58 -10.84 12.75
N MET A 5 -16.85 -11.38 13.90
CA MET A 5 -16.36 -10.81 15.16
C MET A 5 -14.83 -10.91 15.24
N ILE A 6 -14.25 -12.03 14.75
CA ILE A 6 -12.80 -12.20 14.74
C ILE A 6 -12.15 -11.17 13.80
N GLU A 7 -12.75 -10.93 12.64
CA GLU A 7 -12.24 -9.91 11.71
C GLU A 7 -12.35 -8.51 12.28
N GLU A 8 -13.44 -8.21 13.00
CA GLU A 8 -13.60 -6.92 13.63
C GLU A 8 -12.56 -6.66 14.72
N GLU A 9 -12.09 -7.71 15.37
CA GLU A 9 -11.05 -7.60 16.38
C GLU A 9 -9.66 -7.39 15.82
N LYS A 10 -9.46 -7.69 14.53
CA LYS A 10 -8.17 -7.49 13.88
C LYS A 10 -7.96 -6.03 13.54
N ASN A 11 -6.70 -5.61 13.60
CA ASN A 11 -6.33 -4.29 13.13
C ASN A 11 -6.67 -4.14 11.65
N GLN A 12 -7.22 -3.00 11.30
CA GLN A 12 -7.57 -2.69 9.91
C GLN A 12 -6.39 -1.98 9.25
N PHE A 13 -5.91 -2.53 8.15
CA PHE A 13 -4.76 -1.99 7.44
C PHE A 13 -5.13 -1.43 6.08
N ALA A 14 -4.51 -0.31 5.72
CA ALA A 14 -4.52 0.19 4.36
C ALA A 14 -3.27 -0.32 3.67
N VAL A 15 -3.45 -1.07 2.58
CA VAL A 15 -2.35 -1.57 1.77
C VAL A 15 -2.19 -0.65 0.57
N LEU A 16 -1.05 0.03 0.51
CA LEU A 16 -0.75 1.01 -0.54
C LEU A 16 0.46 0.50 -1.32
N ILE A 17 0.25 0.19 -2.59
CA ILE A 17 1.24 -0.48 -3.44
C ILE A 17 1.75 0.46 -4.52
N ASP A 18 3.07 0.52 -4.68
CA ASP A 18 3.73 1.29 -5.72
C ASP A 18 3.93 0.40 -6.94
N ALA A 19 3.04 0.54 -7.94
CA ALA A 19 3.06 -0.31 -9.13
C ALA A 19 4.33 -0.19 -9.95
N ASP A 20 4.97 0.99 -9.93
CA ASP A 20 6.15 1.23 -10.76
C ASP A 20 7.39 0.54 -10.22
N ASN A 21 7.42 0.25 -8.93
CA ASN A 21 8.60 -0.29 -8.26
C ASN A 21 8.39 -1.67 -7.63
N ILE A 22 7.22 -2.26 -7.80
CA ILE A 22 6.90 -3.59 -7.25
C ILE A 22 6.36 -4.47 -8.35
N SER A 23 6.97 -5.63 -8.53
CA SER A 23 6.52 -6.60 -9.53
C SER A 23 5.19 -7.25 -9.12
N PRO A 24 4.26 -7.45 -10.06
CA PRO A 24 2.98 -8.11 -9.75
C PRO A 24 3.13 -9.55 -9.25
N LYS A 25 4.27 -10.19 -9.48
CA LYS A 25 4.50 -11.54 -8.97
C LYS A 25 4.46 -11.61 -7.45
N TYR A 26 4.62 -10.47 -6.77
CA TYR A 26 4.61 -10.42 -5.32
C TYR A 26 3.21 -10.28 -4.71
N ALA A 27 2.17 -10.14 -5.52
CA ALA A 27 0.82 -9.97 -5.00
C ALA A 27 0.42 -11.04 -3.96
N PRO A 28 0.61 -12.34 -4.23
CA PRO A 28 0.24 -13.34 -3.22
C PRO A 28 1.01 -13.19 -1.91
N ILE A 29 2.30 -12.86 -2.01
CA ILE A 29 3.16 -12.74 -0.83
C ILE A 29 2.74 -11.55 0.03
N ILE A 30 2.40 -10.42 -0.61
CA ILE A 30 1.98 -9.22 0.11
C ILE A 30 0.80 -9.54 1.03
N PHE A 31 -0.25 -10.13 0.49
CA PHE A 31 -1.46 -10.39 1.28
C PHE A 31 -1.28 -11.55 2.25
N GLN A 32 -0.46 -12.53 1.91
CA GLN A 32 -0.14 -13.63 2.82
C GLN A 32 0.62 -13.14 4.04
N GLU A 33 1.63 -12.30 3.84
CA GLU A 33 2.42 -11.74 4.94
C GLU A 33 1.58 -10.85 5.84
N LEU A 34 0.66 -10.09 5.25
CA LEU A 34 -0.16 -9.17 6.01
C LEU A 34 -1.12 -9.87 6.96
N GLU A 35 -1.52 -11.10 6.64
CA GLU A 35 -2.44 -11.86 7.50
C GLU A 35 -1.96 -11.97 8.95
N ALA A 36 -0.63 -11.98 9.16
CA ALA A 36 -0.07 -12.07 10.50
C ALA A 36 -0.30 -10.80 11.32
N TYR A 37 -0.62 -9.68 10.67
CA TYR A 37 -0.71 -8.38 11.33
C TYR A 37 -2.13 -7.85 11.42
N GLY A 38 -2.97 -8.15 10.45
CA GLY A 38 -4.33 -7.64 10.47
C GLY A 38 -5.08 -7.89 9.19
N PHE A 39 -6.16 -7.15 9.01
CA PHE A 39 -7.05 -7.28 7.86
C PHE A 39 -6.86 -6.12 6.88
N PRO A 40 -6.60 -6.41 5.59
CA PRO A 40 -6.40 -5.36 4.58
C PRO A 40 -7.74 -4.81 4.08
N SER A 41 -8.33 -3.89 4.83
CA SER A 41 -9.64 -3.33 4.51
C SER A 41 -9.61 -2.28 3.40
N CYS A 42 -8.46 -1.67 3.15
CA CYS A 42 -8.28 -0.70 2.08
C CYS A 42 -7.10 -1.17 1.24
N ARG A 43 -7.31 -1.32 -0.08
CA ARG A 43 -6.29 -1.87 -0.98
C ARG A 43 -6.19 -1.00 -2.21
N ARG A 44 -5.09 -0.28 -2.36
CA ARG A 44 -4.90 0.64 -3.48
C ARG A 44 -3.52 0.45 -4.10
N ILE A 45 -3.44 0.64 -5.41
CA ILE A 45 -2.19 0.54 -6.14
C ILE A 45 -2.04 1.77 -7.04
N TYR A 46 -0.87 2.37 -7.00
CA TYR A 46 -0.58 3.66 -7.61
C TYR A 46 0.37 3.51 -8.77
N GLY A 47 0.03 4.09 -9.89
CA GLY A 47 0.86 4.03 -11.07
C GLY A 47 0.25 4.74 -12.26
N ASN A 48 0.95 4.69 -13.37
CA ASN A 48 0.45 5.24 -14.62
C ASN A 48 -0.21 4.11 -15.42
N TRP A 49 -1.53 4.06 -15.37
CA TRP A 49 -2.31 2.97 -15.95
C TRP A 49 -2.54 3.11 -17.46
N SER A 50 -2.03 4.21 -18.06
CA SER A 50 -2.01 4.32 -19.51
C SER A 50 -0.94 3.45 -20.15
N LYS A 51 -0.06 2.88 -19.33
CA LYS A 51 1.00 1.97 -19.78
C LYS A 51 0.81 0.61 -19.12
N ALA A 52 1.16 -0.45 -19.84
CA ALA A 52 1.16 -1.78 -19.25
C ALA A 52 2.29 -1.91 -18.24
N ASN A 53 1.98 -2.41 -17.07
CA ASN A 53 2.99 -2.59 -16.02
C ASN A 53 2.93 -3.98 -15.37
N GLY A 54 2.13 -4.89 -15.96
CA GLY A 54 2.01 -6.24 -15.43
C GLY A 54 0.91 -6.43 -14.40
N TRP A 55 0.51 -5.37 -13.73
CA TRP A 55 -0.62 -5.40 -12.80
C TRP A 55 -1.91 -5.32 -13.63
N ASN A 56 -2.33 -6.46 -14.19
CA ASN A 56 -3.48 -6.48 -15.07
C ASN A 56 -4.80 -6.49 -14.31
N GLU A 57 -5.89 -6.25 -15.03
CA GLU A 57 -7.22 -6.17 -14.45
C GLU A 57 -7.60 -7.43 -13.68
N GLU A 58 -7.28 -8.59 -14.24
CA GLU A 58 -7.60 -9.87 -13.60
C GLU A 58 -6.94 -9.99 -12.23
N LEU A 59 -5.67 -9.63 -12.13
CA LEU A 59 -4.93 -9.68 -10.89
C LEU A 59 -5.48 -8.70 -9.86
N LEU A 60 -5.81 -7.48 -10.30
CA LEU A 60 -6.37 -6.47 -9.40
C LEU A 60 -7.72 -6.93 -8.85
N LEU A 61 -8.54 -7.56 -9.68
CA LEU A 61 -9.83 -8.09 -9.22
C LEU A 61 -9.65 -9.24 -8.25
N GLU A 62 -8.70 -10.11 -8.51
CA GLU A 62 -8.43 -11.25 -7.64
C GLU A 62 -8.15 -10.82 -6.20
N TYR A 63 -7.40 -9.76 -6.01
CA TYR A 63 -7.02 -9.26 -4.69
C TYR A 63 -7.81 -8.05 -4.24
N SER A 64 -8.83 -7.67 -4.99
CA SER A 64 -9.68 -6.52 -4.69
C SER A 64 -8.88 -5.23 -4.51
N ILE A 65 -7.93 -5.01 -5.41
CA ILE A 65 -7.06 -3.82 -5.37
C ILE A 65 -7.63 -2.75 -6.29
N ILE A 66 -7.73 -1.54 -5.79
CA ILE A 66 -8.26 -0.41 -6.55
C ILE A 66 -7.10 0.37 -7.16
N PRO A 67 -7.03 0.46 -8.50
CA PRO A 67 -5.97 1.25 -9.13
C PRO A 67 -6.25 2.74 -9.01
N VAL A 68 -5.21 3.50 -8.72
CA VAL A 68 -5.25 4.97 -8.64
C VAL A 68 -4.30 5.50 -9.70
N GLN A 69 -4.83 6.30 -10.62
CA GLN A 69 -4.04 6.88 -11.69
C GLN A 69 -3.22 8.06 -11.18
N GLN A 70 -1.96 8.05 -11.51
CA GLN A 70 -1.06 9.16 -11.24
C GLN A 70 -0.45 9.61 -12.56
N PHE A 71 -0.75 10.85 -12.95
CA PHE A 71 -0.14 11.43 -14.14
C PHE A 71 1.16 12.12 -13.76
N SER A 72 2.15 11.98 -14.62
CA SER A 72 3.41 12.69 -14.48
C SER A 72 3.31 13.99 -15.28
N TYR A 73 3.12 15.11 -14.59
CA TYR A 73 3.03 16.41 -15.24
C TYR A 73 4.41 17.00 -15.56
N THR A 74 5.44 16.42 -14.96
CA THR A 74 6.82 16.78 -15.24
C THR A 74 7.57 15.50 -15.50
N SER A 75 8.78 15.58 -16.03
CA SER A 75 9.65 14.42 -16.18
C SER A 75 10.16 13.88 -14.85
N GLY A 76 9.64 14.40 -13.74
CA GLY A 76 10.05 14.00 -12.42
C GLY A 76 9.64 12.58 -12.07
N LYS A 77 10.46 11.95 -11.25
CA LYS A 77 10.27 10.54 -10.87
C LYS A 77 9.28 10.35 -9.73
N ASN A 78 8.76 11.44 -9.14
CA ASN A 78 8.03 11.37 -7.88
C ASN A 78 6.52 11.54 -8.01
N ALA A 79 5.97 11.44 -9.22
CA ALA A 79 4.54 11.65 -9.44
C ALA A 79 3.69 10.59 -8.72
N THR A 80 4.08 9.31 -8.81
CA THR A 80 3.36 8.21 -8.15
C THR A 80 3.43 8.34 -6.63
N ASP A 81 4.55 8.82 -6.11
CA ASP A 81 4.76 9.01 -4.69
C ASP A 81 3.77 10.01 -4.12
N MET A 82 3.50 11.08 -4.85
CA MET A 82 2.61 12.13 -4.36
C MET A 82 1.18 11.62 -4.13
N ALA A 83 0.65 10.83 -5.08
CA ALA A 83 -0.69 10.28 -4.93
C ALA A 83 -0.79 9.37 -3.70
N MET A 84 0.22 8.53 -3.50
CA MET A 84 0.25 7.62 -2.35
C MET A 84 0.31 8.40 -1.04
N VAL A 85 1.13 9.45 -0.99
CA VAL A 85 1.26 10.28 0.22
C VAL A 85 -0.06 10.97 0.55
N ILE A 86 -0.71 11.55 -0.45
CA ILE A 86 -1.99 12.22 -0.24
C ILE A 86 -3.03 11.25 0.31
N ASP A 87 -3.15 10.08 -0.30
CA ASP A 87 -4.11 9.07 0.15
C ASP A 87 -3.78 8.58 1.56
N ALA A 88 -2.50 8.38 1.86
CA ALA A 88 -2.11 7.94 3.19
C ALA A 88 -2.51 8.96 4.25
N MET A 89 -2.31 10.23 3.97
CA MET A 89 -2.69 11.29 4.92
C MET A 89 -4.20 11.40 5.07
N ASP A 90 -4.96 11.24 3.97
CA ASP A 90 -6.41 11.23 4.03
C ASP A 90 -6.93 10.08 4.90
N LEU A 91 -6.35 8.89 4.73
CA LEU A 91 -6.73 7.73 5.51
C LEU A 91 -6.36 7.89 6.98
N LEU A 92 -5.21 8.49 7.25
CA LEU A 92 -4.76 8.76 8.61
C LEU A 92 -5.76 9.66 9.35
N TYR A 93 -6.10 10.79 8.76
CA TYR A 93 -6.99 11.75 9.40
C TYR A 93 -8.45 11.31 9.35
N GLY A 94 -8.81 10.43 8.44
CA GLY A 94 -10.14 9.84 8.40
C GLY A 94 -10.39 8.81 9.49
N LYS A 95 -9.34 8.37 10.18
CA LYS A 95 -9.40 7.41 11.28
C LYS A 95 -10.11 6.10 10.91
N LYS A 96 -9.93 5.67 9.66
CA LYS A 96 -10.60 4.46 9.16
C LYS A 96 -9.75 3.21 9.28
N VAL A 97 -8.46 3.36 9.55
CA VAL A 97 -7.53 2.23 9.65
C VAL A 97 -6.67 2.38 10.90
N ASP A 98 -6.12 1.27 11.33
CA ASP A 98 -5.23 1.21 12.49
C ASP A 98 -3.76 1.21 12.07
N GLY A 99 -3.50 0.83 10.84
CA GLY A 99 -2.16 0.72 10.33
C GLY A 99 -2.08 0.79 8.82
N PHE A 100 -0.85 0.85 8.33
CA PHE A 100 -0.54 0.96 6.92
C PHE A 100 0.49 -0.09 6.53
N CYS A 101 0.26 -0.71 5.40
CA CYS A 101 1.26 -1.56 4.75
C CYS A 101 1.71 -0.81 3.50
N ILE A 102 2.92 -0.28 3.52
CA ILE A 102 3.48 0.47 2.40
C ILE A 102 4.36 -0.47 1.59
N VAL A 103 3.93 -0.75 0.38
CA VAL A 103 4.61 -1.72 -0.49
C VAL A 103 5.33 -0.99 -1.61
N THR A 104 6.62 -0.78 -1.43
CA THR A 104 7.45 -0.06 -2.39
C THR A 104 8.92 -0.42 -2.17
N SER A 105 9.71 -0.31 -3.22
CA SER A 105 11.16 -0.45 -3.14
C SER A 105 11.87 0.91 -3.09
N ASP A 106 11.10 2.00 -3.00
CA ASP A 106 11.64 3.35 -2.97
C ASP A 106 11.82 3.80 -1.51
N SER A 107 13.06 4.00 -1.11
CA SER A 107 13.39 4.42 0.26
C SER A 107 12.88 5.82 0.61
N ASP A 108 12.46 6.61 -0.39
CA ASP A 108 11.91 7.93 -0.14
C ASP A 108 10.61 7.86 0.70
N PHE A 109 9.93 6.71 0.68
CA PHE A 109 8.74 6.52 1.50
C PHE A 109 9.03 6.32 2.99
N THR A 110 10.30 6.23 3.38
CA THR A 110 10.67 6.12 4.80
C THR A 110 10.13 7.29 5.61
N ARG A 111 10.14 8.49 5.05
CA ARG A 111 9.64 9.68 5.74
C ARG A 111 8.13 9.59 5.98
N LEU A 112 7.39 9.04 5.03
CA LEU A 112 5.96 8.81 5.21
C LEU A 112 5.72 7.82 6.35
N ALA A 113 6.47 6.72 6.38
CA ALA A 113 6.35 5.74 7.44
C ALA A 113 6.62 6.36 8.81
N MET A 114 7.64 7.19 8.91
CA MET A 114 7.96 7.89 10.15
C MET A 114 6.81 8.80 10.60
N ARG A 115 6.22 9.54 9.66
CA ARG A 115 5.11 10.43 9.97
C ARG A 115 3.89 9.67 10.47
N LEU A 116 3.59 8.53 9.85
CA LEU A 116 2.46 7.70 10.27
C LEU A 116 2.67 7.13 11.67
N ARG A 117 3.90 6.74 12.00
CA ARG A 117 4.23 6.25 13.33
C ARG A 117 4.10 7.32 14.40
N GLU A 118 4.42 8.56 14.06
CA GLU A 118 4.23 9.68 15.00
C GLU A 118 2.77 9.81 15.40
N GLU A 119 1.84 9.42 14.52
CA GLU A 119 0.41 9.45 14.80
C GLU A 119 -0.09 8.12 15.35
N HIS A 120 0.81 7.31 15.88
CA HIS A 120 0.50 6.04 16.54
C HIS A 120 -0.10 4.97 15.63
N MET A 121 0.18 5.05 14.34
CA MET A 121 -0.24 4.00 13.40
C MET A 121 0.75 2.85 13.42
N TYR A 122 0.24 1.64 13.22
CA TYR A 122 1.10 0.51 12.89
C TYR A 122 1.60 0.71 11.46
N VAL A 123 2.87 0.45 11.21
CA VAL A 123 3.42 0.59 9.86
C VAL A 123 4.24 -0.62 9.51
N ILE A 124 3.89 -1.26 8.40
CA ILE A 124 4.61 -2.39 7.86
C ILE A 124 5.16 -1.97 6.49
N GLY A 125 6.44 -2.14 6.29
CA GLY A 125 7.06 -1.89 4.99
C GLY A 125 7.37 -3.20 4.29
N MET A 126 7.04 -3.26 3.01
CA MET A 126 7.38 -4.41 2.17
C MET A 126 8.05 -3.90 0.90
N GLY A 127 9.19 -4.45 0.58
CA GLY A 127 9.91 -4.11 -0.64
C GLY A 127 10.54 -5.35 -1.24
N GLU A 128 11.09 -5.20 -2.43
CA GLU A 128 11.83 -6.29 -3.03
C GLU A 128 13.13 -6.49 -2.26
N SER A 129 13.74 -7.65 -2.44
CA SER A 129 14.85 -8.10 -1.58
C SER A 129 16.02 -7.15 -1.41
N LYS A 130 16.14 -6.18 -2.30
CA LYS A 130 17.22 -5.18 -2.24
C LYS A 130 16.86 -3.93 -1.45
N THR A 131 15.64 -3.83 -0.97
CA THR A 131 15.16 -2.64 -0.28
C THR A 131 15.49 -2.73 1.20
N PRO A 132 16.08 -1.69 1.80
CA PRO A 132 16.31 -1.68 3.23
C PRO A 132 15.00 -1.82 4.01
N VAL A 133 15.02 -2.65 5.03
CA VAL A 133 13.84 -2.90 5.86
C VAL A 133 13.87 -1.91 7.02
N ALA A 134 13.70 -0.66 6.73
CA ALA A 134 13.80 0.40 7.74
C ALA A 134 12.45 0.87 8.25
N LEU A 135 11.42 0.25 7.76
CA LEU A 135 10.06 0.63 8.14
C LEU A 135 9.59 -0.14 9.36
#